data_a749413d2e4f20a24ec68be2955bb792
#
_entry.id   a749413d2e4f20a24ec68be2955bb792
#
_cell.length_a   1.000
_cell.length_b   1.000
_cell.length_c   1.000
_cell.angle_alpha   90.00
_cell.angle_beta   90.00
_cell.angle_gamma   90.00
#
_symmetry.space_group_name_H-M   'P 1'
#
loop_
_entity.id
_entity.type
_entity.pdbx_description
1 polymer ?
#
loop_
_entity_poly.entity_id
_entity_poly.type
_entity_poly.pdbx_seq_one_letter_code
_entity_poly.pdbx_strand_id
1 'polypeptide(L)'
;MIIWLDAHLSPAVASWMSLEFSVSAIAVRDLGLRDAMDQEIFSAARRANAVVMTKDIDFVRLVEKSGTPPQIILLTCGNTSNTQLRQILKGSFGRTIEWLKKGEPVVEITAR
;
A
#
# COMPACT_ATOMS: atom_id res chain seq x y z
N MET A 1 9.06 -8.57 -2.34
CA MET A 1 7.93 -7.99 -1.60
C MET A 1 6.83 -7.63 -2.57
N ILE A 2 5.62 -8.00 -2.27
CA ILE A 2 4.44 -7.70 -3.08
C ILE A 2 3.67 -6.58 -2.40
N ILE A 3 3.36 -5.52 -3.14
CA ILE A 3 2.61 -4.36 -2.64
C ILE A 3 1.41 -4.11 -3.55
N TRP A 4 0.21 -4.11 -2.97
CA TRP A 4 -1.02 -3.83 -3.69
C TRP A 4 -1.45 -2.39 -3.40
N LEU A 5 -1.66 -1.61 -4.45
CA LEU A 5 -2.15 -0.24 -4.34
C LEU A 5 -3.66 -0.23 -4.43
N ASP A 6 -4.30 0.36 -3.41
CA ASP A 6 -5.75 0.50 -3.35
C ASP A 6 -6.32 1.21 -4.59
N ALA A 7 -7.60 1.01 -4.86
CA ALA A 7 -8.27 1.47 -6.07
C ALA A 7 -8.21 2.99 -6.30
N HIS A 8 -8.02 3.77 -5.24
CA HIS A 8 -7.88 5.23 -5.33
C HIS A 8 -6.50 5.70 -5.75
N LEU A 9 -5.53 4.78 -5.84
CA LEU A 9 -4.18 5.09 -6.26
C LEU A 9 -3.97 4.72 -7.72
N SER A 10 -3.23 5.54 -8.44
CA SER A 10 -3.03 5.35 -9.88
C SER A 10 -2.19 4.10 -10.18
N PRO A 11 -2.59 3.27 -11.15
CA PRO A 11 -1.77 2.16 -11.62
C PRO A 11 -0.39 2.61 -12.12
N ALA A 12 -0.27 3.84 -12.61
CA ALA A 12 1.02 4.38 -13.04
C ALA A 12 2.02 4.49 -11.88
N VAL A 13 1.52 4.76 -10.66
CA VAL A 13 2.36 4.79 -9.47
C VAL A 13 2.88 3.38 -9.16
N ALA A 14 2.04 2.37 -9.30
CA ALA A 14 2.46 0.97 -9.08
C ALA A 14 3.57 0.57 -10.05
N SER A 15 3.41 0.85 -11.34
CA SER A 15 4.42 0.56 -12.35
C SER A 15 5.75 1.26 -12.04
N TRP A 16 5.68 2.53 -11.67
CA TRP A 16 6.85 3.30 -11.29
C TRP A 16 7.55 2.72 -10.06
N MET A 17 6.78 2.36 -9.02
CA MET A 17 7.33 1.76 -7.80
C MET A 17 8.08 0.46 -8.09
N SER A 18 7.52 -0.36 -8.97
CA SER A 18 8.15 -1.64 -9.32
C SER A 18 9.52 -1.45 -9.96
N LEU A 19 9.65 -0.42 -10.80
CA LEU A 19 10.93 -0.08 -11.44
C LEU A 19 11.89 0.60 -10.47
N GLU A 20 11.39 1.56 -9.69
CA GLU A 20 12.23 2.39 -8.82
C GLU A 20 12.76 1.63 -7.61
N PHE A 21 11.94 0.76 -7.03
CA PHE A 21 12.25 0.11 -5.75
C PHE A 21 12.47 -1.39 -5.85
N SER A 22 12.41 -1.95 -7.04
CA SER A 22 12.59 -3.40 -7.27
C SER A 22 11.63 -4.25 -6.43
N VAL A 23 10.38 -3.78 -6.29
CA VAL A 23 9.30 -4.52 -5.64
C VAL A 23 8.26 -4.92 -6.68
N SER A 24 7.35 -5.82 -6.32
CA SER A 24 6.21 -6.16 -7.16
C SER A 24 5.01 -5.34 -6.70
N ALA A 25 4.87 -4.14 -7.23
CA ALA A 25 3.74 -3.26 -6.91
C ALA A 25 2.67 -3.38 -8.00
N ILE A 26 1.44 -3.66 -7.60
CA ILE A 26 0.31 -3.91 -8.50
C ILE A 26 -0.88 -3.12 -8.00
N ALA A 27 -1.58 -2.44 -8.91
CA ALA A 27 -2.83 -1.77 -8.57
C ALA A 27 -3.95 -2.81 -8.45
N VAL A 28 -4.78 -2.71 -7.41
CA VAL A 28 -5.90 -3.65 -7.24
C VAL A 28 -6.89 -3.60 -8.40
N ARG A 29 -6.96 -2.48 -9.12
CA ARG A 29 -7.76 -2.36 -10.35
C ARG A 29 -7.35 -3.41 -11.38
N ASP A 30 -6.05 -3.67 -11.49
CA ASP A 30 -5.48 -4.60 -12.47
C ASP A 30 -5.65 -6.05 -12.02
N LEU A 31 -6.10 -6.27 -10.80
CA LEU A 31 -6.40 -7.59 -10.26
C LEU A 31 -7.89 -7.92 -10.29
N GLY A 32 -8.70 -7.06 -10.93
CA GLY A 32 -10.15 -7.24 -10.95
C GLY A 32 -10.83 -6.86 -9.64
N LEU A 33 -10.16 -6.10 -8.79
CA LEU A 33 -10.65 -5.73 -7.45
C LEU A 33 -11.02 -4.25 -7.34
N ARG A 34 -11.19 -3.57 -8.46
CA ARG A 34 -11.47 -2.13 -8.48
C ARG A 34 -12.69 -1.75 -7.64
N ASP A 35 -13.76 -2.51 -7.77
CA ASP A 35 -15.03 -2.26 -7.08
C ASP A 35 -15.23 -3.17 -5.88
N ALA A 36 -14.21 -3.92 -5.47
CA ALA A 36 -14.28 -4.80 -4.33
C ALA A 36 -14.33 -4.00 -3.02
N MET A 37 -15.01 -4.56 -2.04
CA MET A 37 -15.04 -3.97 -0.70
C MET A 37 -13.69 -4.18 0.00
N ASP A 38 -13.37 -3.31 0.96
CA ASP A 38 -12.11 -3.36 1.71
C ASP A 38 -11.86 -4.76 2.30
N GLN A 39 -12.90 -5.41 2.83
CA GLN A 39 -12.79 -6.75 3.39
C GLN A 39 -12.33 -7.77 2.34
N GLU A 40 -12.82 -7.65 1.11
CA GLU A 40 -12.43 -8.56 0.02
C GLU A 40 -10.98 -8.35 -0.39
N ILE A 41 -10.56 -7.07 -0.50
CA ILE A 41 -9.17 -6.73 -0.83
C ILE A 41 -8.25 -7.23 0.28
N PHE A 42 -8.62 -7.00 1.54
CA PHE A 42 -7.87 -7.44 2.71
C PHE A 42 -7.67 -8.96 2.71
N SER A 43 -8.74 -9.72 2.49
CA SER A 43 -8.68 -11.18 2.46
C SER A 43 -7.84 -11.71 1.30
N ALA A 44 -7.97 -11.10 0.12
CA ALA A 44 -7.18 -11.46 -1.04
C ALA A 44 -5.69 -11.16 -0.83
N ALA A 45 -5.38 -10.00 -0.24
CA ALA A 45 -4.00 -9.63 0.08
C ALA A 45 -3.37 -10.59 1.10
N ARG A 46 -4.16 -11.05 2.07
CA ARG A 46 -3.72 -12.08 3.02
C ARG A 46 -3.31 -13.36 2.31
N ARG A 47 -4.13 -13.84 1.39
CA ARG A 47 -3.83 -15.05 0.62
C ARG A 47 -2.60 -14.89 -0.26
N ALA A 48 -2.38 -13.70 -0.79
CA ALA A 48 -1.24 -13.39 -1.64
C ALA A 48 0.02 -13.00 -0.86
N ASN A 49 -0.09 -12.86 0.45
CA ASN A 49 0.97 -12.32 1.31
C ASN A 49 1.47 -10.96 0.80
N ALA A 50 0.55 -10.12 0.36
CA ALA A 50 0.84 -8.79 -0.14
C ALA A 50 0.69 -7.75 0.98
N VAL A 51 1.43 -6.65 0.84
CA VAL A 51 1.25 -5.44 1.67
C VAL A 51 0.23 -4.56 0.95
N VAL A 52 -0.68 -3.93 1.68
CA VAL A 52 -1.66 -3.02 1.07
C VAL A 52 -1.25 -1.58 1.33
N MET A 53 -1.11 -0.79 0.27
CA MET A 53 -0.87 0.65 0.34
C MET A 53 -2.20 1.37 0.07
N THR A 54 -2.62 2.21 1.01
CA THR A 54 -3.94 2.84 0.97
C THR A 54 -3.93 4.18 1.70
N LYS A 55 -4.92 5.01 1.41
CA LYS A 55 -5.24 6.22 2.19
C LYS A 55 -6.39 5.98 3.15
N ASP A 56 -7.02 4.81 3.10
CA ASP A 56 -8.23 4.49 3.85
C ASP A 56 -7.88 3.86 5.20
N ILE A 57 -8.27 4.54 6.28
CA ILE A 57 -8.05 4.08 7.66
C ILE A 57 -8.78 2.76 7.96
N ASP A 58 -9.80 2.41 7.17
CA ASP A 58 -10.55 1.18 7.40
C ASP A 58 -9.68 -0.08 7.26
N PHE A 59 -8.64 -0.04 6.43
CA PHE A 59 -7.68 -1.14 6.36
C PHE A 59 -6.88 -1.31 7.65
N VAL A 60 -6.57 -0.21 8.33
CA VAL A 60 -5.90 -0.25 9.63
C VAL A 60 -6.81 -0.93 10.66
N ARG A 61 -8.09 -0.60 10.64
CA ARG A 61 -9.09 -1.23 11.53
C ARG A 61 -9.19 -2.74 11.28
N LEU A 62 -9.11 -3.15 10.03
CA LEU A 62 -9.14 -4.58 9.69
C LEU A 62 -7.90 -5.30 10.25
N VAL A 63 -6.72 -4.70 10.16
CA VAL A 63 -5.50 -5.27 10.74
C VAL A 63 -5.57 -5.33 12.26
N GLU A 64 -6.08 -4.29 12.89
CA GLU A 64 -6.26 -4.26 14.34
C GLU A 64 -7.17 -5.39 14.82
N LYS A 65 -8.21 -5.69 14.04
CA LYS A 65 -9.18 -6.74 14.37
C LYS A 65 -8.66 -8.14 14.02
N SER A 66 -8.01 -8.31 12.89
CA SER A 66 -7.72 -9.63 12.31
C SER A 66 -6.23 -9.95 12.20
N GLY A 67 -5.36 -9.00 12.50
CA GLY A 67 -3.91 -9.18 12.44
C GLY A 67 -3.35 -9.17 11.01
N THR A 68 -2.05 -9.35 10.91
CA THR A 68 -1.31 -9.47 9.66
C THR A 68 -1.19 -10.95 9.25
N PRO A 69 -0.88 -11.29 7.99
CA PRO A 69 -0.94 -10.42 6.84
C PRO A 69 -2.36 -10.00 6.48
N PRO A 70 -2.57 -8.93 5.77
CA PRO A 70 -1.58 -8.05 5.18
C PRO A 70 -1.06 -7.00 6.17
N GLN A 71 0.21 -6.58 5.99
CA GLN A 71 0.69 -5.35 6.58
C GLN A 71 0.14 -4.18 5.75
N ILE A 72 0.03 -3.01 6.36
CA ILE A 72 -0.57 -1.83 5.72
C ILE A 72 0.46 -0.70 5.65
N ILE A 73 0.56 -0.08 4.47
CA ILE A 73 1.21 1.22 4.32
C ILE A 73 0.08 2.25 4.22
N LEU A 74 -0.06 3.08 5.24
CA LEU A 74 -1.10 4.10 5.27
C LEU A 74 -0.53 5.43 4.82
N LEU A 75 -1.09 5.98 3.73
CA LEU A 75 -0.70 7.29 3.22
C LEU A 75 -1.59 8.36 3.87
N THR A 76 -0.98 9.28 4.61
CA THR A 76 -1.67 10.39 5.28
C THR A 76 -1.26 11.74 4.71
N CYS A 77 -0.80 11.76 3.47
CA CYS A 77 -0.31 12.95 2.81
C CYS A 77 -1.40 13.78 2.10
N GLY A 78 -2.66 13.43 2.29
CA GLY A 78 -3.78 14.15 1.67
C GLY A 78 -3.84 13.96 0.16
N ASN A 79 -4.46 14.92 -0.54
CA ASN A 79 -4.56 14.88 -1.99
C ASN A 79 -3.23 15.29 -2.60
N THR A 80 -2.64 14.40 -3.37
CA THR A 80 -1.37 14.63 -4.05
C THR A 80 -1.49 14.28 -5.52
N SER A 81 -0.75 14.98 -6.37
CA SER A 81 -0.52 14.54 -7.75
C SER A 81 0.35 13.29 -7.73
N ASN A 82 0.37 12.55 -8.84
CA ASN A 82 1.27 11.41 -8.97
C ASN A 82 2.74 11.84 -8.81
N THR A 83 3.10 12.99 -9.34
CA THR A 83 4.47 13.55 -9.22
C THR A 83 4.83 13.80 -7.76
N GLN A 84 3.93 14.42 -7.00
CA GLN A 84 4.13 14.69 -5.57
C GLN A 84 4.24 13.39 -4.78
N LEU A 85 3.38 12.42 -5.06
CA LEU A 85 3.41 11.12 -4.38
C LEU A 85 4.73 10.40 -4.65
N ARG A 86 5.23 10.44 -5.89
CA ARG A 86 6.54 9.85 -6.22
C ARG A 86 7.67 10.48 -5.40
N GLN A 87 7.64 11.80 -5.24
CA GLN A 87 8.65 12.50 -4.44
C GLN A 87 8.60 12.07 -2.97
N ILE A 88 7.39 11.96 -2.41
CA ILE A 88 7.20 11.50 -1.04
C ILE A 88 7.74 10.08 -0.88
N LEU A 89 7.41 9.19 -1.80
CA LEU A 89 7.87 7.80 -1.76
C LEU A 89 9.38 7.68 -1.92
N LYS A 90 10.00 8.48 -2.78
CA LYS A 90 11.46 8.49 -2.91
C LYS A 90 12.16 8.80 -1.59
N GLY A 91 11.59 9.72 -0.81
CA GLY A 91 12.18 10.13 0.47
C GLY A 91 11.89 9.21 1.64
N SER A 92 10.90 8.32 1.52
CA SER A 92 10.40 7.56 2.67
C SER A 92 10.38 6.04 2.47
N PHE A 93 10.44 5.55 1.23
CA PHE A 93 10.16 4.15 0.98
C PHE A 93 11.21 3.19 1.54
N GLY A 94 12.48 3.58 1.51
CA GLY A 94 13.55 2.75 2.10
C GLY A 94 13.31 2.47 3.57
N ARG A 95 12.94 3.50 4.32
CA ARG A 95 12.62 3.39 5.75
C ARG A 95 11.34 2.57 5.95
N THR A 96 10.37 2.76 5.09
CA THR A 96 9.12 1.99 5.13
C THR A 96 9.40 0.50 4.98
N ILE A 97 10.23 0.11 4.03
CA ILE A 97 10.62 -1.29 3.83
C ILE A 97 11.29 -1.87 5.08
N GLU A 98 12.15 -1.10 5.74
CA GLU A 98 12.81 -1.55 6.96
C GLU A 98 11.80 -1.84 8.07
N TRP A 99 10.81 -0.97 8.27
CA TRP A 99 9.75 -1.18 9.25
C TRP A 99 8.90 -2.41 8.91
N LEU A 100 8.57 -2.59 7.63
CA LEU A 100 7.80 -3.77 7.20
C LEU A 100 8.57 -5.06 7.47
N LYS A 101 9.87 -5.07 7.21
CA LYS A 101 10.71 -6.24 7.47
C LYS A 101 10.81 -6.57 8.96
N LYS A 102 10.66 -5.58 9.83
CA LYS A 102 10.62 -5.78 11.28
C LYS A 102 9.27 -6.30 11.76
N GLY A 103 8.29 -6.42 10.88
CA GLY A 103 6.98 -6.95 11.21
C GLY A 103 5.96 -5.92 11.68
N GLU A 104 6.24 -4.62 11.49
CA GLU A 104 5.27 -3.59 11.86
C GLU A 104 3.96 -3.80 11.09
N PRO A 105 2.81 -3.87 11.78
CA PRO A 105 1.53 -4.11 11.10
C PRO A 105 1.07 -2.94 10.24
N VAL A 106 1.39 -1.72 10.65
CA VAL A 106 1.02 -0.49 9.93
C VAL A 106 2.22 0.45 9.91
N VAL A 107 2.57 0.93 8.73
CA VAL A 107 3.60 1.96 8.56
C VAL A 107 2.94 3.16 7.90
N GLU A 108 3.00 4.31 8.55
CA GLU A 108 2.41 5.54 8.03
C GLU A 108 3.44 6.32 7.21
N ILE A 109 3.02 6.80 6.05
CA ILE A 109 3.81 7.72 5.23
C ILE A 109 3.04 9.04 5.16
N THR A 110 3.65 10.11 5.65
CA THR A 110 3.04 11.44 5.64
C THR A 110 3.87 12.41 4.83
N ALA A 111 3.21 13.43 4.29
CA ALA A 111 3.89 14.51 3.57
C ALA A 111 4.54 15.47 4.56
N ARG A 112 5.68 15.96 4.14
CA ARG A 112 6.38 17.01 4.86
C ARG A 112 6.79 18.12 3.93
#